data_6f5033430859f190e85e40ece7ab8a0f
#
_entry.id   6f5033430859f190e85e40ece7ab8a0f
#
_cell.length_a   1.000
_cell.length_b   1.000
_cell.length_c   1.000
_cell.angle_alpha   90.00
_cell.angle_beta   90.00
_cell.angle_gamma   90.00
#
_symmetry.space_group_name_H-M   'P 1'
#
loop_
_entity.id
_entity.type
_entity.pdbx_description
1 polymer ?
#
loop_
_entity_poly.entity_id
_entity_poly.type
_entity_poly.pdbx_seq_one_letter_code
_entity_poly.pdbx_strand_id
1 'polypeptide(L)'
;LEELFFKARFGKKSVLTIGRQIPQSPFINPQDGRMSPTLMEGAVLDMNEGAHWKLHGEYLWRVSPRSTVRWMDIGESIGVYPVGTDINGKPSQYKNQVVSNYVGILGATYQTPHWNIQLWDTYIDNVLNTAFAKMEWKSKAVGGKNWMAGAQVIRQNAVGNGGNTDPAKAYTQPGSSALVFSGRVGRQSPQFDWFLNATRITSEGRYLMPREWGREPFYTFLPRERNEGFGDVTAATLTTFYKPQKNIKVEISGGYFRLPDAKNVLLNKYGMPGYSQINLGITYQLEGRLKGLSALLLVVRKDEQSNTYNNDRYVFNKVNMTHFNFILNYLY
;
A
#
# COMPACT_ATOMS: atom_id res chain seq x y z
N LEU A 1 20.20 -14.08 6.69
CA LEU A 1 19.63 -13.32 7.81
C LEU A 1 18.69 -12.27 7.24
N GLU A 2 17.41 -12.34 7.61
CA GLU A 2 16.40 -11.39 7.17
C GLU A 2 16.63 -10.05 7.86
N GLU A 3 16.76 -10.02 9.18
CA GLU A 3 17.06 -8.82 9.94
C GLU A 3 18.46 -8.91 10.58
N LEU A 4 19.22 -7.83 10.47
CA LEU A 4 20.50 -7.65 11.12
C LEU A 4 20.80 -6.15 11.23
N PHE A 5 20.68 -5.61 12.42
CA PHE A 5 20.85 -4.19 12.66
C PHE A 5 21.54 -3.86 13.98
N PHE A 6 22.16 -2.69 14.00
CA PHE A 6 22.60 -2.02 15.22
C PHE A 6 21.54 -1.00 15.63
N LYS A 7 21.23 -0.93 16.92
CA LYS A 7 20.25 0.00 17.50
C LYS A 7 20.86 0.83 18.61
N ALA A 8 20.94 2.14 18.41
CA ALA A 8 21.38 3.11 19.41
C ALA A 8 20.16 3.87 19.94
N ARG A 9 20.05 3.94 21.27
CA ARG A 9 19.02 4.75 21.95
C ARG A 9 19.66 6.03 22.46
N PHE A 10 18.94 7.15 22.33
CA PHE A 10 19.36 8.45 22.84
C PHE A 10 18.15 9.25 23.29
N GLY A 11 18.39 10.28 24.13
CA GLY A 11 17.26 10.95 24.78
C GLY A 11 16.45 10.00 25.64
N LYS A 12 15.13 10.25 25.74
CA LYS A 12 14.20 9.41 26.53
C LYS A 12 13.58 8.27 25.72
N LYS A 13 13.27 8.51 24.44
CA LYS A 13 12.50 7.59 23.60
C LYS A 13 12.95 7.57 22.13
N SER A 14 14.08 8.18 21.81
CA SER A 14 14.59 8.25 20.44
C SER A 14 15.53 7.09 20.15
N VAL A 15 15.49 6.62 18.89
CA VAL A 15 16.22 5.44 18.44
C VAL A 15 16.78 5.66 17.04
N LEU A 16 18.06 5.36 16.85
CA LEU A 16 18.69 5.20 15.55
C LEU A 16 18.90 3.71 15.30
N THR A 17 18.39 3.19 14.19
CA THR A 17 18.59 1.80 13.75
C THR A 17 19.37 1.81 12.43
N ILE A 18 20.45 1.06 12.33
CA ILE A 18 21.27 0.95 11.12
C ILE A 18 21.43 -0.51 10.74
N GLY A 19 21.10 -0.87 9.52
CA GLY A 19 21.20 -2.23 8.99
C GLY A 19 19.91 -2.72 8.34
N ARG A 20 19.72 -4.04 8.34
CA ARG A 20 18.58 -4.74 7.70
C ARG A 20 17.40 -4.81 8.64
N GLN A 21 16.26 -4.27 8.21
CA GLN A 21 15.09 -4.12 9.06
C GLN A 21 13.79 -4.11 8.24
N ILE A 22 12.67 -4.35 8.93
CA ILE A 22 11.34 -4.26 8.34
C ILE A 22 10.93 -2.77 8.27
N PRO A 23 10.65 -2.22 7.08
CA PRO A 23 10.23 -0.83 6.92
C PRO A 23 8.82 -0.60 7.43
N GLN A 24 8.55 0.62 7.93
CA GLN A 24 7.24 1.01 8.45
C GLN A 24 6.86 2.43 8.01
N SER A 25 6.86 2.68 6.71
CA SER A 25 6.41 3.94 6.14
C SER A 25 5.15 3.76 5.29
N PRO A 26 4.45 4.82 4.89
CA PRO A 26 3.18 4.72 4.16
C PRO A 26 3.28 3.95 2.84
N PHE A 27 4.41 4.05 2.12
CA PHE A 27 4.60 3.46 0.81
C PHE A 27 5.59 2.30 0.79
N ILE A 28 6.42 2.17 1.83
CA ILE A 28 7.37 1.09 1.98
C ILE A 28 7.03 0.36 3.27
N ASN A 29 6.50 -0.85 3.13
CA ASN A 29 5.95 -1.61 4.24
C ASN A 29 5.97 -3.12 3.93
N PRO A 30 5.89 -4.01 4.92
CA PRO A 30 5.94 -5.45 4.72
C PRO A 30 4.76 -6.00 3.90
N GLN A 31 3.70 -5.22 3.75
CA GLN A 31 2.51 -5.46 2.94
C GLN A 31 1.57 -6.55 3.47
N ASP A 32 2.00 -7.78 3.53
CA ASP A 32 1.22 -8.94 3.98
C ASP A 32 2.09 -9.88 4.83
N GLY A 33 1.46 -10.82 5.52
CA GLY A 33 2.13 -11.79 6.38
C GLY A 33 2.85 -12.91 5.63
N ARG A 34 3.61 -12.61 4.59
CA ARG A 34 4.42 -13.61 3.88
C ARG A 34 5.63 -14.02 4.71
N MET A 35 6.10 -15.24 4.50
CA MET A 35 7.29 -15.78 5.19
C MET A 35 8.54 -14.92 4.94
N SER A 36 8.69 -14.32 3.76
CA SER A 36 9.72 -13.33 3.47
C SER A 36 9.04 -12.00 3.13
N PRO A 37 8.91 -11.07 4.10
CA PRO A 37 8.37 -9.73 3.86
C PRO A 37 9.34 -8.87 3.05
N THR A 38 8.91 -7.68 2.65
CA THR A 38 9.83 -6.67 2.15
C THR A 38 10.73 -6.20 3.29
N LEU A 39 12.03 -6.21 3.05
CA LEU A 39 13.05 -5.75 3.99
C LEU A 39 13.86 -4.63 3.35
N MET A 40 14.36 -3.71 4.18
CA MET A 40 15.23 -2.61 3.75
C MET A 40 16.54 -2.63 4.53
N GLU A 41 17.63 -2.24 3.86
CA GLU A 41 18.90 -1.95 4.49
C GLU A 41 19.15 -0.45 4.43
N GLY A 42 19.36 0.15 5.60
CA GLY A 42 19.45 1.59 5.72
C GLY A 42 19.66 2.08 7.13
N ALA A 43 19.57 3.40 7.29
CA ALA A 43 19.54 4.08 8.58
C ALA A 43 18.13 4.65 8.81
N VAL A 44 17.55 4.36 9.97
CA VAL A 44 16.22 4.81 10.39
C VAL A 44 16.33 5.51 11.74
N LEU A 45 15.83 6.72 11.79
CA LEU A 45 15.81 7.59 12.98
C LEU A 45 14.37 7.81 13.43
N ASP A 46 14.03 7.34 14.63
CA ASP A 46 12.77 7.62 15.31
C ASP A 46 12.99 8.55 16.47
N MET A 47 12.34 9.72 16.46
CA MET A 47 12.41 10.71 17.53
C MET A 47 11.03 10.86 18.19
N ASN A 48 10.92 10.46 19.45
CA ASN A 48 9.67 10.41 20.22
C ASN A 48 9.74 11.19 21.52
N GLU A 49 10.48 12.30 21.57
CA GLU A 49 10.73 13.09 22.78
C GLU A 49 9.54 13.96 23.21
N GLY A 50 8.64 14.28 22.30
CA GLY A 50 7.44 15.07 22.56
C GLY A 50 6.25 14.26 23.07
N ALA A 51 5.31 14.90 23.75
CA ALA A 51 4.09 14.26 24.25
C ALA A 51 3.17 13.76 23.13
N HIS A 52 3.14 14.47 22.00
CA HIS A 52 2.21 14.24 20.89
C HIS A 52 2.90 14.06 19.55
N TRP A 53 4.14 14.48 19.43
CA TRP A 53 4.90 14.49 18.20
C TRP A 53 5.86 13.30 18.11
N LYS A 54 5.87 12.68 16.95
CA LYS A 54 6.86 11.70 16.52
C LYS A 54 7.43 12.16 15.21
N LEU A 55 8.75 12.21 15.13
CA LEU A 55 9.47 12.49 13.88
C LEU A 55 10.18 11.22 13.43
N HIS A 56 10.22 11.01 12.14
CA HIS A 56 10.78 9.82 11.51
C HIS A 56 11.65 10.23 10.32
N GLY A 57 12.79 9.59 10.17
CA GLY A 57 13.67 9.78 9.02
C GLY A 57 14.28 8.46 8.58
N GLU A 58 14.32 8.21 7.28
CA GLU A 58 14.98 7.03 6.70
C GLU A 58 15.92 7.42 5.57
N TYR A 59 17.06 6.74 5.51
CA TYR A 59 17.95 6.72 4.37
C TYR A 59 18.26 5.27 4.02
N LEU A 60 17.69 4.80 2.91
CA LEU A 60 17.67 3.38 2.52
C LEU A 60 18.48 3.20 1.24
N TRP A 61 19.33 2.17 1.18
CA TRP A 61 20.24 1.94 0.04
C TRP A 61 20.12 0.54 -0.57
N ARG A 62 19.46 -0.42 0.11
CA ARG A 62 19.16 -1.75 -0.43
C ARG A 62 17.79 -2.25 -0.04
N VAL A 63 17.24 -3.11 -0.87
CA VAL A 63 15.92 -3.74 -0.70
C VAL A 63 16.06 -5.25 -0.88
N SER A 64 15.40 -6.03 -0.04
CA SER A 64 15.04 -7.40 -0.33
C SER A 64 13.52 -7.42 -0.57
N PRO A 65 13.06 -7.47 -1.84
CA PRO A 65 11.64 -7.48 -2.15
C PRO A 65 10.96 -8.73 -1.57
N ARG A 66 9.72 -8.60 -1.12
CA ARG A 66 8.95 -9.70 -0.56
C ARG A 66 8.97 -10.94 -1.45
N SER A 67 8.93 -12.11 -0.84
CA SER A 67 9.03 -13.42 -1.53
C SER A 67 10.33 -13.62 -2.31
N THR A 68 11.37 -12.86 -1.98
CA THR A 68 12.74 -13.07 -2.46
C THR A 68 13.70 -13.22 -1.28
N VAL A 69 14.90 -13.72 -1.54
CA VAL A 69 15.99 -13.79 -0.54
C VAL A 69 17.20 -12.95 -0.96
N ARG A 70 17.06 -12.24 -2.06
CA ARG A 70 18.14 -11.45 -2.67
C ARG A 70 18.07 -10.00 -2.21
N TRP A 71 19.20 -9.45 -1.79
CA TRP A 71 19.40 -8.02 -1.56
C TRP A 71 19.78 -7.35 -2.86
N MET A 72 19.04 -6.34 -3.25
CA MET A 72 19.15 -5.60 -4.49
C MET A 72 19.42 -4.14 -4.20
N ASP A 73 20.11 -3.45 -5.09
CA ASP A 73 20.20 -1.98 -5.06
C ASP A 73 18.82 -1.37 -5.36
N ILE A 74 18.58 -0.13 -4.97
CA ILE A 74 17.27 0.51 -5.08
C ILE A 74 16.73 0.41 -6.51
N GLY A 75 17.50 0.82 -7.51
CA GLY A 75 17.09 0.77 -8.91
C GLY A 75 16.81 -0.65 -9.41
N GLU A 76 17.65 -1.62 -9.05
CA GLU A 76 17.51 -3.02 -9.43
C GLU A 76 16.21 -3.64 -8.86
N SER A 77 15.79 -3.21 -7.69
CA SER A 77 14.59 -3.73 -7.03
C SER A 77 13.30 -3.29 -7.71
N ILE A 78 13.31 -2.24 -8.53
CA ILE A 78 12.14 -1.74 -9.25
C ILE A 78 11.91 -2.57 -10.53
N GLY A 79 10.75 -3.24 -10.62
CA GLY A 79 10.40 -4.09 -11.77
C GLY A 79 10.65 -5.59 -11.54
N VAL A 80 10.86 -6.03 -10.31
CA VAL A 80 10.88 -7.46 -9.94
C VAL A 80 9.52 -8.11 -10.22
N TYR A 81 8.45 -7.37 -10.02
CA TYR A 81 7.08 -7.79 -10.34
C TYR A 81 6.61 -7.28 -11.72
N PRO A 82 5.39 -7.67 -12.19
CA PRO A 82 4.91 -7.30 -13.51
C PRO A 82 5.03 -5.81 -13.78
N VAL A 83 5.67 -5.47 -14.89
CA VAL A 83 6.02 -4.09 -15.25
C VAL A 83 4.93 -3.35 -16.03
N GLY A 84 3.94 -4.06 -16.60
CA GLY A 84 2.85 -3.48 -17.39
C GLY A 84 3.32 -2.91 -18.73
N THR A 85 2.65 -1.84 -19.18
CA THR A 85 2.95 -1.17 -20.45
C THR A 85 3.54 0.22 -20.23
N ASP A 86 4.37 0.66 -21.17
CA ASP A 86 4.81 2.04 -21.30
C ASP A 86 3.68 2.97 -21.79
N ILE A 87 3.97 4.23 -22.01
CA ILE A 87 3.00 5.22 -22.52
C ILE A 87 2.61 5.02 -23.98
N ASN A 88 3.33 4.18 -24.74
CA ASN A 88 3.06 3.83 -26.12
C ASN A 88 2.31 2.49 -26.26
N GLY A 89 1.97 1.84 -25.13
CA GLY A 89 1.29 0.55 -25.08
C GLY A 89 2.18 -0.65 -25.33
N LYS A 90 3.48 -0.47 -25.46
CA LYS A 90 4.47 -1.55 -25.54
C LYS A 90 4.76 -2.08 -24.13
N PRO A 91 5.24 -3.33 -23.98
CA PRO A 91 5.74 -3.82 -22.70
C PRO A 91 6.81 -2.87 -22.16
N SER A 92 6.67 -2.42 -20.88
CA SER A 92 7.65 -1.55 -20.24
C SER A 92 9.01 -2.25 -20.15
N GLN A 93 10.10 -1.51 -20.31
CA GLN A 93 11.47 -2.04 -20.35
C GLN A 93 12.32 -1.60 -19.16
N TYR A 94 11.73 -0.99 -18.13
CA TYR A 94 12.48 -0.44 -17.01
C TYR A 94 13.09 -1.50 -16.07
N LYS A 95 12.68 -2.76 -16.13
CA LYS A 95 13.24 -3.84 -15.31
C LYS A 95 14.75 -3.95 -15.53
N ASN A 96 15.52 -3.87 -14.43
CA ASN A 96 16.99 -3.85 -14.43
C ASN A 96 17.61 -2.67 -15.22
N GLN A 97 16.85 -1.60 -15.49
CA GLN A 97 17.31 -0.41 -16.21
C GLN A 97 17.18 0.87 -15.38
N VAL A 98 16.52 0.81 -14.23
CA VAL A 98 16.33 1.96 -13.35
C VAL A 98 17.63 2.29 -12.64
N VAL A 99 18.06 3.54 -12.75
CA VAL A 99 19.20 4.11 -12.03
C VAL A 99 18.68 4.90 -10.84
N SER A 100 18.88 4.36 -9.64
CA SER A 100 18.50 4.98 -8.38
C SER A 100 19.38 4.41 -7.26
N ASN A 101 19.94 5.27 -6.41
CA ASN A 101 20.93 4.87 -5.41
C ASN A 101 20.34 4.76 -4.00
N TYR A 102 19.32 5.58 -3.68
CA TYR A 102 18.74 5.62 -2.34
C TYR A 102 17.29 6.03 -2.34
N VAL A 103 16.66 5.78 -1.20
CA VAL A 103 15.35 6.35 -0.85
C VAL A 103 15.53 7.16 0.42
N GLY A 104 15.11 8.42 0.39
CA GLY A 104 15.00 9.29 1.55
C GLY A 104 13.54 9.40 2.00
N ILE A 105 13.25 9.22 3.30
CA ILE A 105 11.90 9.37 3.84
C ILE A 105 11.95 10.30 5.05
N LEU A 106 11.03 11.25 5.09
CA LEU A 106 10.78 12.09 6.26
C LEU A 106 9.33 11.96 6.67
N GLY A 107 9.08 11.84 7.96
CA GLY A 107 7.76 11.69 8.53
C GLY A 107 7.58 12.52 9.79
N ALA A 108 6.40 13.10 9.95
CA ALA A 108 5.95 13.74 11.19
C ALA A 108 4.55 13.25 11.53
N THR A 109 4.35 12.80 12.76
CA THR A 109 3.05 12.34 13.26
C THR A 109 2.69 13.12 14.52
N TYR A 110 1.51 13.73 14.51
CA TYR A 110 0.88 14.33 15.68
C TYR A 110 -0.27 13.43 16.14
N GLN A 111 -0.21 12.96 17.38
CA GLN A 111 -1.17 12.01 17.90
C GLN A 111 -1.75 12.48 19.24
N THR A 112 -3.08 12.52 19.32
CA THR A 112 -3.86 12.72 20.54
C THR A 112 -4.92 11.60 20.65
N PRO A 113 -5.72 11.55 21.73
CA PRO A 113 -6.82 10.59 21.83
C PRO A 113 -7.87 10.72 20.71
N HIS A 114 -7.99 11.91 20.10
CA HIS A 114 -9.00 12.21 19.08
C HIS A 114 -8.44 12.43 17.67
N TRP A 115 -7.18 12.78 17.55
CA TRP A 115 -6.57 13.13 16.27
C TRP A 115 -5.31 12.34 16.00
N ASN A 116 -5.15 11.87 14.77
CA ASN A 116 -3.92 11.33 14.22
C ASN A 116 -3.64 12.07 12.90
N ILE A 117 -2.65 12.94 12.90
CA ILE A 117 -2.24 13.72 11.73
C ILE A 117 -0.84 13.28 11.34
N GLN A 118 -0.64 12.95 10.06
CA GLN A 118 0.62 12.47 9.53
C GLN A 118 0.99 13.26 8.29
N LEU A 119 2.23 13.64 8.21
CA LEU A 119 2.86 14.24 7.03
C LEU A 119 4.09 13.40 6.70
N TRP A 120 4.21 13.02 5.44
CA TRP A 120 5.33 12.22 4.96
C TRP A 120 5.80 12.71 3.61
N ASP A 121 7.10 12.60 3.38
CA ASP A 121 7.73 12.80 2.08
C ASP A 121 8.62 11.60 1.79
N THR A 122 8.47 10.99 0.62
CA THR A 122 9.25 9.85 0.15
C THR A 122 9.91 10.22 -1.17
N TYR A 123 11.21 10.38 -1.14
CA TYR A 123 12.05 10.72 -2.28
C TYR A 123 12.81 9.47 -2.75
N ILE A 124 12.53 9.02 -3.98
CA ILE A 124 13.29 7.96 -4.65
C ILE A 124 14.24 8.64 -5.63
N ASP A 125 15.54 8.53 -5.34
CA ASP A 125 16.61 9.16 -6.13
C ASP A 125 16.42 8.94 -7.63
N ASN A 126 16.46 10.03 -8.42
CA ASN A 126 16.30 10.06 -9.88
C ASN A 126 14.97 9.46 -10.42
N VAL A 127 13.98 9.13 -9.58
CA VAL A 127 12.75 8.45 -10.02
C VAL A 127 11.51 9.28 -9.73
N LEU A 128 11.12 9.42 -8.47
CA LEU A 128 9.93 10.17 -8.09
C LEU A 128 9.98 10.64 -6.63
N ASN A 129 9.24 11.72 -6.36
CA ASN A 129 8.94 12.19 -5.02
C ASN A 129 7.45 12.05 -4.73
N THR A 130 7.10 11.63 -3.52
CA THR A 130 5.74 11.42 -3.07
C THR A 130 5.50 12.09 -1.74
N ALA A 131 4.79 13.22 -1.74
CA ALA A 131 4.30 13.88 -0.54
C ALA A 131 2.94 13.29 -0.14
N PHE A 132 2.75 13.02 1.14
CA PHE A 132 1.55 12.42 1.71
C PHE A 132 1.12 13.16 2.98
N ALA A 133 -0.15 13.54 3.02
CA ALA A 133 -0.79 14.08 4.20
C ALA A 133 -2.02 13.23 4.57
N LYS A 134 -2.16 12.91 5.85
CA LYS A 134 -3.28 12.15 6.39
C LYS A 134 -3.77 12.79 7.68
N MET A 135 -5.09 12.89 7.82
CA MET A 135 -5.75 13.31 9.04
C MET A 135 -6.87 12.34 9.38
N GLU A 136 -6.85 11.82 10.59
CA GLU A 136 -7.91 10.95 11.13
C GLU A 136 -8.44 11.51 12.44
N TRP A 137 -9.74 11.51 12.55
CA TRP A 137 -10.47 11.93 13.74
C TRP A 137 -11.28 10.78 14.32
N LYS A 138 -11.32 10.70 15.64
CA LYS A 138 -12.11 9.74 16.42
C LYS A 138 -12.88 10.45 17.51
N SER A 139 -14.21 10.27 17.57
CA SER A 139 -15.03 10.84 18.62
C SER A 139 -14.73 10.23 19.99
N LYS A 140 -15.18 10.86 21.08
CA LYS A 140 -15.28 10.17 22.37
C LYS A 140 -16.17 8.93 22.21
N ALA A 141 -15.83 7.88 22.94
CA ALA A 141 -16.66 6.69 22.99
C ALA A 141 -17.90 6.93 23.88
N VAL A 142 -19.08 6.60 23.34
CA VAL A 142 -20.34 6.59 24.09
C VAL A 142 -20.91 5.19 24.00
N GLY A 143 -21.06 4.51 25.13
CA GLY A 143 -21.49 3.10 25.18
C GLY A 143 -20.53 2.16 24.41
N GLY A 144 -19.23 2.44 24.47
CA GLY A 144 -18.20 1.67 23.74
C GLY A 144 -18.16 1.91 22.23
N LYS A 145 -18.92 2.88 21.70
CA LYS A 145 -19.04 3.19 20.26
C LYS A 145 -18.47 4.56 19.96
N ASN A 146 -17.72 4.67 18.85
CA ASN A 146 -17.15 5.94 18.39
C ASN A 146 -17.30 6.10 16.87
N TRP A 147 -17.44 7.33 16.44
CA TRP A 147 -17.34 7.73 15.04
C TRP A 147 -15.91 7.93 14.65
N MET A 148 -15.61 7.64 13.41
CA MET A 148 -14.31 7.91 12.79
C MET A 148 -14.50 8.60 11.45
N ALA A 149 -13.62 9.56 11.17
CA ALA A 149 -13.49 10.18 9.87
C ALA A 149 -12.00 10.29 9.53
N GLY A 150 -11.66 10.21 8.25
CA GLY A 150 -10.30 10.35 7.79
C GLY A 150 -10.23 10.92 6.38
N ALA A 151 -9.17 11.66 6.11
CA ALA A 151 -8.83 12.18 4.79
C ALA A 151 -7.36 11.99 4.51
N GLN A 152 -7.02 11.75 3.24
CA GLN A 152 -5.66 11.60 2.74
C GLN A 152 -5.51 12.38 1.44
N VAL A 153 -4.34 12.99 1.27
CA VAL A 153 -3.92 13.62 0.02
C VAL A 153 -2.51 13.12 -0.31
N ILE A 154 -2.30 12.74 -1.56
CA ILE A 154 -0.99 12.34 -2.08
C ILE A 154 -0.70 13.18 -3.31
N ARG A 155 0.47 13.82 -3.34
CA ARG A 155 1.04 14.46 -4.53
C ARG A 155 2.30 13.73 -4.93
N GLN A 156 2.37 13.34 -6.19
CA GLN A 156 3.51 12.66 -6.79
C GLN A 156 4.07 13.48 -7.94
N ASN A 157 5.40 13.54 -8.03
CA ASN A 157 6.09 14.20 -9.16
C ASN A 157 7.28 13.33 -9.56
N ALA A 158 7.48 13.15 -10.87
CA ALA A 158 8.70 12.57 -11.39
C ALA A 158 9.93 13.43 -11.01
N VAL A 159 11.06 12.79 -10.76
CA VAL A 159 12.31 13.43 -10.38
C VAL A 159 13.42 12.95 -11.32
N GLY A 160 14.32 13.88 -11.70
CA GLY A 160 15.43 13.58 -12.60
C GLY A 160 14.93 13.03 -13.93
N ASN A 161 15.48 11.91 -14.34
CA ASN A 161 15.14 11.23 -15.60
C ASN A 161 14.06 10.16 -15.44
N GLY A 162 13.37 10.12 -14.29
CA GLY A 162 12.36 9.08 -14.03
C GLY A 162 12.95 7.67 -13.88
N GLY A 163 14.25 7.59 -13.59
CA GLY A 163 15.01 6.36 -13.41
C GLY A 163 15.91 6.00 -14.61
N ASN A 164 15.71 6.56 -15.80
CA ASN A 164 16.58 6.31 -16.95
C ASN A 164 16.53 7.46 -17.94
N THR A 165 17.65 7.78 -18.59
CA THR A 165 17.72 8.80 -19.66
C THR A 165 16.99 8.38 -20.93
N ASP A 166 16.85 7.08 -21.19
CA ASP A 166 16.01 6.52 -22.23
C ASP A 166 14.56 6.41 -21.72
N PRO A 167 13.58 7.19 -22.23
CA PRO A 167 12.21 7.18 -21.75
C PRO A 167 11.52 5.80 -21.85
N ALA A 168 11.95 4.93 -22.77
CA ALA A 168 11.43 3.58 -22.90
C ALA A 168 11.83 2.68 -21.71
N LYS A 169 12.93 3.02 -21.04
CA LYS A 169 13.50 2.31 -19.89
C LYS A 169 13.28 3.03 -18.57
N ALA A 170 12.65 4.20 -18.58
CA ALA A 170 12.31 4.95 -17.38
C ALA A 170 11.12 4.30 -16.65
N TYR A 171 11.15 4.30 -15.32
CA TYR A 171 10.03 3.84 -14.49
C TYR A 171 8.85 4.81 -14.53
N THR A 172 9.13 6.10 -14.49
CA THR A 172 8.16 7.18 -14.67
C THR A 172 8.61 8.13 -15.77
N GLN A 173 7.68 8.78 -16.44
CA GLN A 173 8.05 9.74 -17.48
C GLN A 173 8.51 11.06 -16.84
N PRO A 174 9.59 11.69 -17.32
CA PRO A 174 10.00 13.00 -16.85
C PRO A 174 8.85 14.01 -16.92
N GLY A 175 8.69 14.81 -15.85
CA GLY A 175 7.63 15.82 -15.76
C GLY A 175 6.23 15.27 -15.44
N SER A 176 6.05 13.96 -15.36
CA SER A 176 4.74 13.39 -14.98
C SER A 176 4.43 13.64 -13.51
N SER A 177 3.13 13.73 -13.21
CA SER A 177 2.63 13.93 -11.85
C SER A 177 1.34 13.15 -11.63
N ALA A 178 0.98 12.95 -10.36
CA ALA A 178 -0.30 12.39 -9.96
C ALA A 178 -0.79 13.05 -8.67
N LEU A 179 -2.10 13.21 -8.55
CA LEU A 179 -2.76 13.73 -7.36
C LEU A 179 -3.86 12.77 -6.93
N VAL A 180 -3.87 12.41 -5.66
CA VAL A 180 -4.82 11.45 -5.08
C VAL A 180 -5.48 12.03 -3.85
N PHE A 181 -6.79 11.83 -3.75
CA PHE A 181 -7.60 12.08 -2.57
C PHE A 181 -8.22 10.77 -2.09
N SER A 182 -8.18 10.51 -0.79
CA SER A 182 -8.87 9.35 -0.22
C SER A 182 -9.55 9.76 1.07
N GLY A 183 -10.79 9.31 1.27
CA GLY A 183 -11.61 9.65 2.42
C GLY A 183 -12.26 8.44 3.05
N ARG A 184 -12.56 8.55 4.34
CA ARG A 184 -13.24 7.53 5.13
C ARG A 184 -14.19 8.14 6.12
N VAL A 185 -15.34 7.50 6.33
CA VAL A 185 -16.22 7.72 7.46
C VAL A 185 -16.69 6.37 7.97
N GLY A 186 -16.87 6.23 9.28
CA GLY A 186 -17.31 4.96 9.84
C GLY A 186 -17.60 5.01 11.31
N ARG A 187 -18.01 3.88 11.85
CA ARG A 187 -18.29 3.68 13.26
C ARG A 187 -17.62 2.42 13.76
N GLN A 188 -16.97 2.52 14.88
CA GLN A 188 -16.41 1.39 15.60
C GLN A 188 -17.24 1.07 16.84
N SER A 189 -17.40 -0.22 17.11
CA SER A 189 -18.00 -0.72 18.34
C SER A 189 -17.31 -2.03 18.77
N PRO A 190 -17.56 -2.54 19.98
CA PRO A 190 -16.95 -3.78 20.44
C PRO A 190 -17.21 -4.98 19.51
N GLN A 191 -18.41 -5.07 18.93
CA GLN A 191 -18.82 -6.23 18.12
C GLN A 191 -18.90 -5.94 16.62
N PHE A 192 -19.20 -4.70 16.21
CA PHE A 192 -19.45 -4.37 14.82
C PHE A 192 -18.85 -3.04 14.42
N ASP A 193 -17.94 -3.08 13.45
CA ASP A 193 -17.37 -1.89 12.84
C ASP A 193 -17.85 -1.80 11.38
N TRP A 194 -18.01 -0.58 10.86
CA TRP A 194 -18.24 -0.34 9.45
C TRP A 194 -17.54 0.93 8.98
N PHE A 195 -17.11 0.93 7.72
CA PHE A 195 -16.41 2.05 7.10
C PHE A 195 -16.85 2.20 5.65
N LEU A 196 -17.29 3.39 5.29
CA LEU A 196 -17.48 3.83 3.92
C LEU A 196 -16.24 4.60 3.49
N ASN A 197 -15.64 4.23 2.37
CA ASN A 197 -14.40 4.81 1.88
C ASN A 197 -14.55 5.23 0.41
N ALA A 198 -13.85 6.29 0.03
CA ALA A 198 -13.77 6.75 -1.35
C ALA A 198 -12.33 7.14 -1.68
N THR A 199 -11.91 6.95 -2.94
CA THR A 199 -10.63 7.40 -3.47
C THR A 199 -10.81 7.96 -4.87
N ARG A 200 -10.16 9.09 -5.14
CA ARG A 200 -10.05 9.71 -6.46
C ARG A 200 -8.58 9.87 -6.81
N ILE A 201 -8.13 9.27 -7.90
CA ILE A 201 -6.87 9.58 -8.57
C ILE A 201 -7.22 10.46 -9.75
N THR A 202 -6.60 11.64 -9.87
CA THR A 202 -6.87 12.57 -10.97
C THR A 202 -6.34 12.03 -12.29
N SER A 203 -6.73 12.69 -13.40
CA SER A 203 -6.29 12.32 -14.75
C SER A 203 -4.96 12.96 -15.16
N GLU A 204 -4.23 13.58 -14.23
CA GLU A 204 -2.92 14.21 -14.53
C GLU A 204 -1.88 13.18 -15.02
N GLY A 205 -1.91 11.98 -14.46
CA GLY A 205 -1.01 10.89 -14.82
C GLY A 205 -1.28 9.65 -13.99
N ARG A 206 -0.44 8.63 -14.20
CA ARG A 206 -0.49 7.39 -13.41
C ARG A 206 0.06 7.65 -12.02
N TYR A 207 -0.67 7.27 -10.97
CA TYR A 207 -0.10 7.10 -9.64
C TYR A 207 0.80 5.84 -9.64
N LEU A 208 2.06 5.99 -9.28
CA LEU A 208 3.07 4.93 -9.36
C LEU A 208 3.68 4.65 -7.98
N MET A 209 3.95 3.39 -7.72
CA MET A 209 4.66 2.91 -6.54
C MET A 209 5.30 1.56 -6.88
N PRO A 210 6.57 1.30 -6.57
CA PRO A 210 7.13 -0.03 -6.77
C PRO A 210 6.34 -1.07 -5.96
N ARG A 211 5.67 -1.98 -6.67
CA ARG A 211 4.81 -3.03 -6.05
C ARG A 211 5.57 -3.96 -5.12
N GLU A 212 6.87 -4.03 -5.33
CA GLU A 212 7.83 -4.83 -4.58
C GLU A 212 8.01 -4.32 -3.16
N TRP A 213 7.84 -3.01 -2.94
CA TRP A 213 8.22 -2.35 -1.70
C TRP A 213 7.10 -2.29 -0.67
N GLY A 214 5.86 -2.44 -1.10
CA GLY A 214 4.75 -2.34 -0.17
C GLY A 214 3.39 -2.22 -0.82
N ARG A 215 2.45 -1.68 -0.07
CA ARG A 215 1.05 -1.45 -0.42
C ARG A 215 0.71 0.02 -0.24
N GLU A 216 -0.07 0.57 -1.17
CA GLU A 216 -0.60 1.93 -1.05
C GLU A 216 -1.50 2.10 0.18
N PRO A 217 -1.51 3.30 0.80
CA PRO A 217 -2.22 3.56 2.05
C PRO A 217 -3.71 3.91 1.88
N PHE A 218 -4.31 3.71 0.70
CA PHE A 218 -5.67 4.16 0.41
C PHE A 218 -6.72 3.48 1.29
N TYR A 219 -7.71 4.23 1.72
CA TYR A 219 -8.83 3.69 2.50
C TYR A 219 -9.70 2.70 1.71
N THR A 220 -9.72 2.81 0.37
CA THR A 220 -10.46 1.90 -0.51
C THR A 220 -9.73 0.60 -0.82
N PHE A 221 -8.58 0.34 -0.19
CA PHE A 221 -7.87 -0.91 -0.40
C PHE A 221 -8.75 -2.11 -0.04
N LEU A 222 -8.84 -3.07 -0.97
CA LEU A 222 -9.42 -4.38 -0.76
C LEU A 222 -8.38 -5.48 -0.98
N PRO A 223 -8.51 -6.67 -0.37
CA PRO A 223 -7.63 -7.80 -0.64
C PRO A 223 -7.53 -8.10 -2.14
N ARG A 224 -6.31 -8.37 -2.62
CA ARG A 224 -6.01 -8.64 -4.03
C ARG A 224 -6.13 -7.45 -4.98
N GLU A 225 -6.25 -6.23 -4.47
CA GLU A 225 -6.35 -5.03 -5.29
C GLU A 225 -5.21 -4.06 -5.08
N ARG A 226 -4.96 -3.24 -6.12
CA ARG A 226 -4.05 -2.10 -6.12
C ARG A 226 -4.52 -1.05 -7.09
N ASN A 227 -4.33 0.21 -6.71
CA ASN A 227 -4.59 1.36 -7.58
C ASN A 227 -3.29 1.94 -8.18
N GLU A 228 -2.15 1.36 -7.85
CA GLU A 228 -0.87 1.70 -8.50
C GLU A 228 -0.90 1.36 -9.98
N GLY A 229 -0.38 2.27 -10.80
CA GLY A 229 -0.33 2.14 -12.25
C GLY A 229 -1.52 2.79 -12.98
N PHE A 230 -2.42 3.44 -12.25
CA PHE A 230 -3.60 4.08 -12.84
C PHE A 230 -3.66 5.58 -12.55
N GLY A 231 -4.20 6.34 -13.50
CA GLY A 231 -4.77 7.68 -13.35
C GLY A 231 -6.27 7.64 -13.60
N ASP A 232 -6.98 8.74 -13.38
CA ASP A 232 -8.44 8.86 -13.56
C ASP A 232 -9.27 7.73 -12.90
N VAL A 233 -8.93 7.38 -11.66
CA VAL A 233 -9.65 6.36 -10.88
C VAL A 233 -10.69 7.02 -9.98
N THR A 234 -11.87 6.43 -9.90
CA THR A 234 -12.85 6.68 -8.85
C THR A 234 -13.21 5.35 -8.21
N ALA A 235 -12.96 5.21 -6.92
CA ALA A 235 -13.24 4.01 -6.16
C ALA A 235 -14.11 4.34 -4.95
N ALA A 236 -15.06 3.46 -4.64
CA ALA A 236 -15.85 3.51 -3.41
C ALA A 236 -15.96 2.10 -2.82
N THR A 237 -15.77 1.96 -1.50
CA THR A 237 -15.84 0.67 -0.82
C THR A 237 -16.60 0.78 0.49
N LEU A 238 -17.27 -0.31 0.86
CA LEU A 238 -17.81 -0.54 2.19
C LEU A 238 -17.07 -1.71 2.81
N THR A 239 -16.57 -1.52 4.03
CA THR A 239 -15.91 -2.57 4.80
C THR A 239 -16.62 -2.72 6.14
N THR A 240 -16.97 -3.94 6.52
CA THR A 240 -17.59 -4.26 7.80
C THR A 240 -16.80 -5.35 8.51
N PHE A 241 -16.73 -5.24 9.83
CA PHE A 241 -16.13 -6.27 10.70
C PHE A 241 -17.16 -6.66 11.75
N TYR A 242 -17.43 -7.95 11.85
CA TYR A 242 -18.27 -8.52 12.90
C TYR A 242 -17.43 -9.45 13.78
N LYS A 243 -17.51 -9.23 15.09
CA LYS A 243 -16.76 -9.96 16.12
C LYS A 243 -17.75 -10.64 17.06
N PRO A 244 -18.36 -11.78 16.67
CA PRO A 244 -19.35 -12.48 17.49
C PRO A 244 -18.75 -12.97 18.81
N GLN A 245 -17.46 -13.35 18.77
CA GLN A 245 -16.68 -13.83 19.90
C GLN A 245 -15.26 -13.25 19.83
N LYS A 246 -14.51 -13.35 20.92
CA LYS A 246 -13.14 -12.83 21.01
C LYS A 246 -12.17 -13.47 20.00
N ASN A 247 -12.43 -14.72 19.67
CA ASN A 247 -11.59 -15.54 18.80
C ASN A 247 -12.11 -15.64 17.35
N ILE A 248 -13.26 -15.02 17.02
CA ILE A 248 -13.82 -15.01 15.67
C ILE A 248 -13.96 -13.58 15.17
N LYS A 249 -13.40 -13.32 13.98
CA LYS A 249 -13.60 -12.09 13.23
C LYS A 249 -14.09 -12.41 11.82
N VAL A 250 -15.24 -11.85 11.46
CA VAL A 250 -15.78 -11.89 10.11
C VAL A 250 -15.61 -10.52 9.47
N GLU A 251 -15.03 -10.49 8.29
CA GLU A 251 -14.90 -9.30 7.46
C GLU A 251 -15.73 -9.48 6.18
N ILE A 252 -16.61 -8.53 5.91
CA ILE A 252 -17.31 -8.44 4.64
C ILE A 252 -16.96 -7.08 4.07
N SER A 253 -16.38 -7.07 2.88
CA SER A 253 -16.05 -5.83 2.19
C SER A 253 -16.41 -5.92 0.71
N GLY A 254 -16.77 -4.78 0.13
CA GLY A 254 -17.07 -4.72 -1.28
C GLY A 254 -16.87 -3.32 -1.80
N GLY A 255 -16.69 -3.19 -3.11
CA GLY A 255 -16.46 -1.91 -3.73
C GLY A 255 -16.64 -1.91 -5.24
N TYR A 256 -16.73 -0.71 -5.75
CA TYR A 256 -16.77 -0.39 -7.16
C TYR A 256 -15.56 0.48 -7.53
N PHE A 257 -14.88 0.10 -8.60
CA PHE A 257 -13.67 0.74 -9.09
C PHE A 257 -13.87 1.13 -10.56
N ARG A 258 -14.09 2.41 -10.80
CA ARG A 258 -14.07 2.97 -12.14
C ARG A 258 -12.64 3.29 -12.50
N LEU A 259 -12.06 2.52 -13.40
CA LEU A 259 -10.75 2.72 -13.98
C LEU A 259 -10.85 3.36 -15.36
N PRO A 260 -9.78 4.00 -15.88
CA PRO A 260 -9.73 4.39 -17.28
C PRO A 260 -9.84 3.16 -18.18
N ASP A 261 -10.25 3.37 -19.42
CA ASP A 261 -10.38 2.31 -20.42
C ASP A 261 -9.13 1.41 -20.46
N ALA A 262 -9.33 0.09 -20.60
CA ALA A 262 -8.23 -0.88 -20.60
C ALA A 262 -7.22 -0.66 -21.75
N LYS A 263 -7.63 0.03 -22.82
CA LYS A 263 -6.75 0.44 -23.94
C LYS A 263 -6.13 1.82 -23.73
N ASN A 264 -6.52 2.58 -22.70
CA ASN A 264 -5.92 3.88 -22.42
C ASN A 264 -4.53 3.69 -21.77
N VAL A 265 -3.54 3.45 -22.59
CA VAL A 265 -2.16 3.21 -22.16
C VAL A 265 -1.54 4.37 -21.39
N LEU A 266 -2.03 5.60 -21.55
CA LEU A 266 -1.51 6.75 -20.82
C LEU A 266 -1.87 6.71 -19.34
N LEU A 267 -3.07 6.22 -19.00
CA LEU A 267 -3.61 6.23 -17.65
C LEU A 267 -3.84 4.82 -17.07
N ASN A 268 -3.62 3.76 -17.85
CA ASN A 268 -3.87 2.38 -17.45
C ASN A 268 -2.69 1.48 -17.81
N LYS A 269 -1.74 1.39 -16.89
CA LYS A 269 -0.47 0.66 -17.06
C LYS A 269 -0.65 -0.84 -17.29
N TYR A 270 -1.73 -1.42 -16.77
CA TYR A 270 -1.90 -2.87 -16.74
C TYR A 270 -3.03 -3.37 -17.64
N GLY A 271 -3.72 -2.48 -18.35
CA GLY A 271 -4.87 -2.85 -19.14
C GLY A 271 -5.96 -3.52 -18.29
N MET A 272 -6.23 -2.96 -17.12
CA MET A 272 -7.23 -3.45 -16.19
C MET A 272 -8.58 -2.79 -16.49
N PRO A 273 -9.68 -3.52 -16.74
CA PRO A 273 -11.00 -2.91 -16.85
C PRO A 273 -11.49 -2.42 -15.48
N GLY A 274 -12.46 -1.51 -15.48
CA GLY A 274 -13.22 -1.18 -14.28
C GLY A 274 -13.93 -2.42 -13.75
N TYR A 275 -14.11 -2.54 -12.42
CA TYR A 275 -14.62 -3.75 -11.78
C TYR A 275 -15.41 -3.45 -10.51
N SER A 276 -16.22 -4.41 -10.12
CA SER A 276 -16.75 -4.55 -8.76
C SER A 276 -16.08 -5.74 -8.06
N GLN A 277 -15.99 -5.67 -6.74
CA GLN A 277 -15.38 -6.73 -5.94
C GLN A 277 -16.14 -6.92 -4.64
N ILE A 278 -16.31 -8.18 -4.23
CA ILE A 278 -16.85 -8.56 -2.92
C ILE A 278 -15.90 -9.55 -2.27
N ASN A 279 -15.62 -9.35 -0.98
CA ASN A 279 -14.77 -10.23 -0.19
C ASN A 279 -15.50 -10.70 1.07
N LEU A 280 -15.25 -11.95 1.42
CA LEU A 280 -15.60 -12.53 2.72
C LEU A 280 -14.32 -13.08 3.35
N GLY A 281 -13.96 -12.57 4.51
CA GLY A 281 -12.86 -13.05 5.33
C GLY A 281 -13.37 -13.58 6.66
N ILE A 282 -13.00 -14.80 7.04
CA ILE A 282 -13.32 -15.39 8.34
C ILE A 282 -12.01 -15.78 9.00
N THR A 283 -11.68 -15.10 10.08
CA THR A 283 -10.51 -15.42 10.90
C THR A 283 -10.96 -16.11 12.18
N TYR A 284 -10.35 -17.24 12.49
CA TYR A 284 -10.53 -17.98 13.73
C TYR A 284 -9.19 -18.12 14.45
N GLN A 285 -9.10 -17.65 15.69
CA GLN A 285 -7.95 -17.85 16.56
C GLN A 285 -8.19 -19.09 17.42
N LEU A 286 -7.33 -20.08 17.30
CA LEU A 286 -7.46 -21.32 18.06
C LEU A 286 -7.03 -21.11 19.52
N GLU A 287 -7.68 -21.82 20.41
CA GLU A 287 -7.46 -21.75 21.86
C GLU A 287 -6.91 -23.08 22.41
N GLY A 288 -6.66 -23.12 23.70
CA GLY A 288 -6.19 -24.31 24.41
C GLY A 288 -4.81 -24.78 23.94
N ARG A 289 -4.68 -26.03 23.53
CA ARG A 289 -3.40 -26.62 23.09
C ARG A 289 -2.88 -26.06 21.78
N LEU A 290 -3.75 -25.44 20.99
CA LEU A 290 -3.42 -24.84 19.69
C LEU A 290 -3.33 -23.30 19.78
N LYS A 291 -3.20 -22.76 20.98
CA LYS A 291 -3.00 -21.31 21.19
C LYS A 291 -1.79 -20.83 20.39
N GLY A 292 -1.95 -19.72 19.67
CA GLY A 292 -0.96 -19.18 18.72
C GLY A 292 -1.26 -19.54 17.28
N LEU A 293 -2.08 -20.56 17.00
CA LEU A 293 -2.53 -20.89 15.66
C LEU A 293 -3.79 -20.07 15.30
N SER A 294 -3.80 -19.48 14.11
CA SER A 294 -4.97 -18.83 13.52
C SER A 294 -5.23 -19.34 12.11
N ALA A 295 -6.49 -19.46 11.76
CA ALA A 295 -6.95 -19.84 10.43
C ALA A 295 -7.72 -18.66 9.80
N LEU A 296 -7.42 -18.34 8.54
CA LEU A 296 -8.15 -17.37 7.74
C LEU A 296 -8.68 -18.05 6.48
N LEU A 297 -9.99 -18.01 6.29
CA LEU A 297 -10.62 -18.26 4.99
C LEU A 297 -10.93 -16.91 4.34
N LEU A 298 -10.40 -16.68 3.14
CA LEU A 298 -10.68 -15.49 2.34
C LEU A 298 -11.26 -15.90 0.99
N VAL A 299 -12.45 -15.40 0.69
CA VAL A 299 -13.10 -15.55 -0.60
C VAL A 299 -13.21 -14.18 -1.25
N VAL A 300 -12.78 -14.07 -2.50
CA VAL A 300 -12.81 -12.84 -3.31
C VAL A 300 -13.53 -13.13 -4.60
N ARG A 301 -14.62 -12.41 -4.89
CA ARG A 301 -15.30 -12.41 -6.19
C ARG A 301 -15.10 -11.06 -6.84
N LYS A 302 -14.73 -11.06 -8.11
CA LYS A 302 -14.44 -9.88 -8.89
C LYS A 302 -15.06 -9.98 -10.27
N ASP A 303 -15.87 -8.98 -10.65
CA ASP A 303 -16.60 -8.93 -11.89
C ASP A 303 -16.29 -7.65 -12.67
N GLU A 304 -16.19 -7.76 -14.00
CA GLU A 304 -15.97 -6.61 -14.89
C GLU A 304 -17.13 -5.61 -14.85
N GLN A 305 -16.81 -4.33 -14.96
CA GLN A 305 -17.77 -3.22 -15.02
C GLN A 305 -17.48 -2.26 -16.18
N SER A 306 -16.51 -2.58 -17.04
CA SER A 306 -16.21 -1.84 -18.26
C SER A 306 -15.75 -2.79 -19.37
N ASN A 307 -15.58 -2.25 -20.56
CA ASN A 307 -15.34 -3.05 -21.75
C ASN A 307 -14.01 -3.83 -21.68
N THR A 308 -14.07 -5.13 -21.88
CA THR A 308 -12.92 -6.05 -22.00
C THR A 308 -12.60 -6.39 -23.45
N TYR A 309 -13.40 -5.89 -24.41
CA TYR A 309 -13.23 -6.09 -25.86
C TYR A 309 -13.21 -7.56 -26.27
N ASN A 310 -13.85 -8.45 -25.51
CA ASN A 310 -13.81 -9.90 -25.70
C ASN A 310 -12.36 -10.43 -25.85
N ASN A 311 -11.43 -9.87 -25.09
CA ASN A 311 -10.02 -10.20 -25.17
C ASN A 311 -9.50 -10.67 -23.81
N ASP A 312 -9.04 -11.91 -23.75
CA ASP A 312 -8.53 -12.55 -22.54
C ASP A 312 -7.40 -11.78 -21.85
N ARG A 313 -6.65 -10.98 -22.60
CA ARG A 313 -5.62 -10.07 -22.05
C ARG A 313 -6.19 -9.12 -20.99
N TYR A 314 -7.46 -8.70 -21.12
CA TYR A 314 -8.12 -7.79 -20.19
C TYR A 314 -8.95 -8.50 -19.13
N VAL A 315 -9.12 -9.82 -19.24
CA VAL A 315 -9.94 -10.66 -18.33
C VAL A 315 -9.08 -11.53 -17.42
N PHE A 316 -8.14 -12.28 -18.01
CA PHE A 316 -7.39 -13.31 -17.30
C PHE A 316 -6.58 -12.74 -16.11
N ASN A 317 -6.80 -13.30 -14.92
CA ASN A 317 -6.23 -12.85 -13.64
C ASN A 317 -6.54 -11.38 -13.28
N LYS A 318 -7.58 -10.79 -13.85
CA LYS A 318 -7.98 -9.40 -13.60
C LYS A 318 -9.41 -9.28 -13.10
N VAL A 319 -10.36 -9.83 -13.85
CA VAL A 319 -11.81 -9.76 -13.56
C VAL A 319 -12.49 -11.11 -13.87
N ASN A 320 -13.79 -11.23 -13.58
CA ASN A 320 -14.62 -12.42 -13.80
C ASN A 320 -14.02 -13.67 -13.13
N MET A 321 -13.54 -13.51 -11.90
CA MET A 321 -12.89 -14.60 -11.17
C MET A 321 -13.40 -14.69 -9.74
N THR A 322 -13.38 -15.91 -9.22
CA THR A 322 -13.51 -16.19 -7.78
C THR A 322 -12.22 -16.80 -7.27
N HIS A 323 -11.74 -16.28 -6.16
CA HIS A 323 -10.49 -16.69 -5.57
C HIS A 323 -10.71 -17.13 -4.11
N PHE A 324 -10.17 -18.29 -3.76
CA PHE A 324 -10.23 -18.85 -2.42
C PHE A 324 -8.82 -18.92 -1.84
N ASN A 325 -8.64 -18.45 -0.60
CA ASN A 325 -7.42 -18.65 0.16
C ASN A 325 -7.75 -19.24 1.52
N PHE A 326 -7.03 -20.26 1.90
CA PHE A 326 -7.00 -20.76 3.26
C PHE A 326 -5.57 -20.57 3.80
N ILE A 327 -5.45 -19.81 4.88
CA ILE A 327 -4.15 -19.41 5.44
C ILE A 327 -4.11 -19.84 6.90
N LEU A 328 -3.07 -20.57 7.26
CA LEU A 328 -2.75 -20.91 8.64
C LEU A 328 -1.53 -20.09 9.07
N ASN A 329 -1.63 -19.38 10.18
CA ASN A 329 -0.52 -18.67 10.80
C ASN A 329 -0.31 -19.19 12.22
N TYR A 330 0.94 -19.42 12.56
CA TYR A 330 1.32 -19.79 13.93
C TYR A 330 2.31 -18.77 14.47
N LEU A 331 1.96 -18.21 15.63
CA LEU A 331 2.81 -17.31 16.40
C LEU A 331 3.23 -18.04 17.67
N TYR A 332 4.51 -18.31 17.79
CA TYR A 332 5.16 -18.98 18.94
C TYR A 332 5.81 -17.98 19.87
#